data_da78255a29bfb973bd7f4ab2b6d5a03e
#
_entry.id   da78255a29bfb973bd7f4ab2b6d5a03e
#
_cell.length_a   1.000
_cell.length_b   1.000
_cell.length_c   1.000
_cell.angle_alpha   90.00
_cell.angle_beta   90.00
_cell.angle_gamma   90.00
#
_symmetry.space_group_name_H-M   'P 1'
#
loop_
_entity.id
_entity.type
_entity.pdbx_description
1 polymer ?
#
loop_
_entity_poly.entity_id
_entity_poly.type
_entity_poly.pdbx_seq_one_letter_code
_entity_poly.pdbx_strand_id
1 'polypeptide(L)'
;VIKPKKSVALSGVAAGNTALCTVGKSGNDLHYRGYDILDLAQQCEFEEVAHLLIHGKLPTRDELTAYKSKLKALRGLPANVRTVLEALPAASHPMDVMRTGVSALGCTLPEKEGHTVSGARDIADKLLASLSSILLYWYHYSHNGERIQPETDDDSIGRSEEHTSELQ
;
A
#
# COMPACT_ATOMS: atom_id res chain seq x y z
N VAL A 1 -30.92 28.58 26.50
CA VAL A 1 -30.48 28.68 25.11
C VAL A 1 -29.15 28.02 25.03
N ILE A 2 -29.07 26.80 24.42
CA ILE A 2 -27.83 26.04 24.21
C ILE A 2 -27.08 26.74 23.08
N LYS A 3 -25.91 27.33 23.36
CA LYS A 3 -25.04 27.89 22.32
C LYS A 3 -24.60 26.74 21.40
N PRO A 4 -24.74 26.85 20.07
CA PRO A 4 -24.28 25.84 19.16
C PRO A 4 -22.77 25.65 19.36
N LYS A 5 -22.35 24.40 19.60
CA LYS A 5 -20.91 24.06 19.66
C LYS A 5 -20.29 24.48 18.33
N LYS A 6 -19.29 25.36 18.36
CA LYS A 6 -18.45 25.63 17.18
C LYS A 6 -17.90 24.31 16.71
N SER A 7 -18.21 23.94 15.46
CA SER A 7 -17.52 22.86 14.79
C SER A 7 -16.03 23.18 14.82
N VAL A 8 -15.25 22.37 15.51
CA VAL A 8 -13.78 22.44 15.47
C VAL A 8 -13.35 21.75 14.20
N ALA A 9 -13.54 22.44 13.07
CA ALA A 9 -12.95 21.99 11.83
C ALA A 9 -11.44 22.14 11.95
N LEU A 10 -10.71 21.03 11.87
CA LEU A 10 -9.24 21.01 11.86
C LEU A 10 -8.65 21.58 10.56
N SER A 11 -9.47 21.98 9.61
CA SER A 11 -9.11 22.50 8.29
C SER A 11 -8.28 23.78 8.29
N GLY A 12 -8.07 24.42 9.45
CA GLY A 12 -7.21 25.61 9.59
C GLY A 12 -5.97 25.37 10.45
N VAL A 13 -5.76 24.15 10.92
CA VAL A 13 -4.66 23.83 11.84
C VAL A 13 -3.58 23.06 11.08
N ALA A 14 -2.36 23.64 11.01
CA ALA A 14 -1.20 22.94 10.46
C ALA A 14 -0.82 21.77 11.40
N ALA A 15 -0.98 20.53 10.93
CA ALA A 15 -0.62 19.35 11.69
C ALA A 15 0.88 19.04 11.63
N GLY A 16 1.58 19.52 10.60
CA GLY A 16 3.00 19.32 10.39
C GLY A 16 3.44 19.69 8.97
N ASN A 17 4.73 19.55 8.71
CA ASN A 17 5.31 19.72 7.39
C ASN A 17 5.51 18.35 6.73
N THR A 18 5.25 18.27 5.43
CA THR A 18 5.52 17.08 4.62
C THR A 18 6.37 17.43 3.41
N ALA A 19 7.25 16.52 3.02
CA ALA A 19 7.99 16.60 1.75
C ALA A 19 7.43 15.62 0.70
N LEU A 20 6.31 14.93 1.01
CA LEU A 20 5.75 13.91 0.10
C LEU A 20 5.00 14.53 -1.05
N CYS A 21 4.14 15.49 -0.77
CA CYS A 21 3.32 16.12 -1.81
C CYS A 21 2.97 17.56 -1.47
N THR A 22 2.67 18.33 -2.50
CA THR A 22 2.00 19.63 -2.40
C THR A 22 0.66 19.53 -3.13
N VAL A 23 -0.38 20.05 -2.48
CA VAL A 23 -1.70 20.17 -3.08
C VAL A 23 -1.98 21.65 -3.26
N GLY A 24 -2.19 22.09 -4.50
CA GLY A 24 -2.48 23.47 -4.80
C GLY A 24 -3.81 23.95 -4.24
N LYS A 25 -3.95 25.26 -4.05
CA LYS A 25 -5.18 25.88 -3.56
C LYS A 25 -6.26 26.02 -4.64
N SER A 26 -5.91 25.84 -5.90
CA SER A 26 -6.79 26.02 -7.06
C SER A 26 -6.61 24.87 -8.05
N GLY A 27 -7.59 23.97 -8.12
CA GLY A 27 -7.68 22.96 -9.17
C GLY A 27 -6.75 21.74 -9.00
N ASN A 28 -6.21 21.25 -10.10
CA ASN A 28 -5.48 19.99 -10.20
C ASN A 28 -3.97 20.10 -9.92
N ASP A 29 -3.55 21.06 -9.11
CA ASP A 29 -2.14 21.30 -8.79
C ASP A 29 -1.68 20.31 -7.70
N LEU A 30 -1.35 19.10 -8.11
CA LEU A 30 -0.80 18.04 -7.26
C LEU A 30 0.61 17.67 -7.74
N HIS A 31 1.56 17.79 -6.83
CA HIS A 31 2.95 17.38 -7.08
C HIS A 31 3.40 16.35 -6.05
N TYR A 32 4.02 15.28 -6.52
CA TYR A 32 4.69 14.30 -5.68
C TYR A 32 6.20 14.58 -5.67
N ARG A 33 6.72 14.98 -4.52
CA ARG A 33 8.13 15.37 -4.32
C ARG A 33 8.66 16.36 -5.35
N GLY A 34 7.79 17.27 -5.82
CA GLY A 34 8.11 18.30 -6.79
C GLY A 34 7.85 17.93 -8.25
N TYR A 35 7.46 16.71 -8.56
CA TYR A 35 7.05 16.28 -9.90
C TYR A 35 5.54 16.43 -10.07
N ASP A 36 5.12 16.98 -11.20
CA ASP A 36 3.69 17.08 -11.55
C ASP A 36 3.07 15.70 -11.68
N ILE A 37 1.86 15.52 -11.11
CA ILE A 37 1.19 14.21 -11.11
C ILE A 37 0.82 13.74 -12.53
N LEU A 38 0.52 14.66 -13.44
CA LEU A 38 0.16 14.30 -14.82
C LEU A 38 1.39 13.78 -15.59
N ASP A 39 2.55 14.40 -15.36
CA ASP A 39 3.80 13.91 -15.95
C ASP A 39 4.16 12.51 -15.41
N LEU A 40 4.04 12.32 -14.10
CA LEU A 40 4.28 11.00 -13.48
C LEU A 40 3.32 9.94 -14.04
N ALA A 41 2.04 10.26 -14.17
CA ALA A 41 1.02 9.33 -14.67
C ALA A 41 1.23 8.94 -16.14
N GLN A 42 1.84 9.83 -16.93
CA GLN A 42 2.09 9.58 -18.35
C GLN A 42 3.43 8.86 -18.62
N GLN A 43 4.44 9.08 -17.78
CA GLN A 43 5.82 8.70 -18.08
C GLN A 43 6.40 7.65 -17.13
N CYS A 44 5.78 7.44 -15.96
CA CYS A 44 6.31 6.54 -14.93
C CYS A 44 5.41 5.32 -14.73
N GLU A 45 6.05 4.20 -14.40
CA GLU A 45 5.36 3.02 -13.91
C GLU A 45 5.00 3.18 -12.42
N PHE A 46 4.09 2.34 -11.92
CA PHE A 46 3.66 2.37 -10.51
C PHE A 46 4.83 2.25 -9.55
N GLU A 47 5.77 1.35 -9.82
CA GLU A 47 6.92 1.09 -8.96
C GLU A 47 7.91 2.27 -8.92
N GLU A 48 8.01 3.06 -9.99
CA GLU A 48 8.82 4.29 -10.02
C GLU A 48 8.21 5.35 -9.10
N VAL A 49 6.89 5.53 -9.17
CA VAL A 49 6.18 6.48 -8.30
C VAL A 49 6.24 6.02 -6.84
N ALA A 50 6.08 4.73 -6.56
CA ALA A 50 6.23 4.16 -5.23
C ALA A 50 7.64 4.40 -4.68
N HIS A 51 8.66 4.16 -5.48
CA HIS A 51 10.05 4.44 -5.11
C HIS A 51 10.26 5.93 -4.83
N LEU A 52 9.72 6.81 -5.67
CA LEU A 52 9.79 8.26 -5.45
C LEU A 52 9.20 8.66 -4.09
N LEU A 53 8.03 8.15 -3.74
CA LEU A 53 7.35 8.52 -2.50
C LEU A 53 8.05 7.95 -1.27
N ILE A 54 8.47 6.68 -1.30
CA ILE A 54 9.06 5.97 -0.16
C ILE A 54 10.55 6.31 -0.01
N HIS A 55 11.31 6.30 -1.10
CA HIS A 55 12.77 6.47 -1.08
C HIS A 55 13.22 7.90 -1.40
N GLY A 56 12.33 8.77 -1.88
CA GLY A 56 12.56 10.21 -2.02
C GLY A 56 13.09 10.69 -3.36
N LYS A 57 13.32 9.78 -4.30
CA LYS A 57 13.80 10.08 -5.65
C LYS A 57 13.26 9.08 -6.66
N LEU A 58 13.16 9.45 -7.92
CA LEU A 58 12.94 8.51 -9.01
C LEU A 58 14.13 7.54 -9.11
N PRO A 59 13.89 6.25 -9.35
CA PRO A 59 14.95 5.27 -9.48
C PRO A 59 15.66 5.39 -10.83
N THR A 60 16.93 5.04 -10.88
CA THR A 60 17.59 4.68 -12.14
C THR A 60 17.03 3.34 -12.65
N ARG A 61 17.35 2.95 -13.88
CA ARG A 61 16.91 1.68 -14.46
C ARG A 61 17.34 0.47 -13.59
N ASP A 62 18.57 0.47 -13.10
CA ASP A 62 19.08 -0.61 -12.25
C ASP A 62 18.41 -0.62 -10.89
N GLU A 63 18.20 0.55 -10.27
CA GLU A 63 17.47 0.69 -9.02
C GLU A 63 16.00 0.23 -9.18
N LEU A 64 15.34 0.54 -10.29
CA LEU A 64 13.98 0.10 -10.58
C LEU A 64 13.90 -1.43 -10.69
N THR A 65 14.84 -2.04 -11.41
CA THR A 65 14.92 -3.50 -11.55
C THR A 65 15.10 -4.18 -10.19
N ALA A 66 16.02 -3.66 -9.39
CA ALA A 66 16.24 -4.17 -8.03
C ALA A 66 15.02 -3.96 -7.12
N TYR A 67 14.34 -2.82 -7.24
CA TYR A 67 13.15 -2.50 -6.46
C TYR A 67 11.97 -3.41 -6.81
N LYS A 68 11.70 -3.64 -8.10
CA LYS A 68 10.70 -4.60 -8.58
C LYS A 68 10.97 -6.00 -8.03
N SER A 69 12.21 -6.46 -8.10
CA SER A 69 12.62 -7.75 -7.54
C SER A 69 12.39 -7.84 -6.03
N LYS A 70 12.69 -6.76 -5.29
CA LYS A 70 12.42 -6.64 -3.84
C LYS A 70 10.92 -6.75 -3.55
N LEU A 71 10.08 -5.98 -4.23
CA LEU A 71 8.64 -6.00 -4.02
C LEU A 71 8.05 -7.36 -4.35
N LYS A 72 8.49 -8.01 -5.43
CA LYS A 72 8.08 -9.36 -5.81
C LYS A 72 8.38 -10.38 -4.69
N ALA A 73 9.56 -10.34 -4.10
CA ALA A 73 9.94 -11.20 -2.98
C ALA A 73 9.13 -10.94 -1.69
N LEU A 74 8.52 -9.76 -1.58
CA LEU A 74 7.74 -9.36 -0.41
C LEU A 74 6.24 -9.64 -0.52
N ARG A 75 5.71 -10.11 -1.65
CA ARG A 75 4.27 -10.34 -1.86
C ARG A 75 3.69 -11.45 -1.00
N GLY A 76 4.49 -12.44 -0.62
CA GLY A 76 4.04 -13.61 0.08
C GLY A 76 3.37 -13.32 1.43
N LEU A 77 2.32 -14.09 1.73
CA LEU A 77 1.59 -14.01 2.99
C LEU A 77 2.00 -15.15 3.92
N PRO A 78 2.42 -14.86 5.16
CA PRO A 78 2.65 -15.88 6.19
C PRO A 78 1.40 -16.73 6.44
N ALA A 79 1.58 -18.01 6.80
CA ALA A 79 0.48 -18.96 7.02
C ALA A 79 -0.55 -18.49 8.06
N ASN A 80 -0.09 -17.87 9.15
CA ASN A 80 -0.96 -17.32 10.19
C ASN A 80 -1.78 -16.11 9.70
N VAL A 81 -1.25 -15.30 8.80
CA VAL A 81 -2.03 -14.22 8.15
C VAL A 81 -3.12 -14.82 7.27
N ARG A 82 -2.81 -15.84 6.47
CA ARG A 82 -3.80 -16.58 5.65
C ARG A 82 -4.91 -17.14 6.53
N THR A 83 -4.57 -17.78 7.66
CA THR A 83 -5.57 -18.31 8.61
C THR A 83 -6.49 -17.22 9.14
N VAL A 84 -5.97 -16.04 9.48
CA VAL A 84 -6.80 -14.92 9.93
C VAL A 84 -7.76 -14.46 8.83
N LEU A 85 -7.27 -14.36 7.60
CA LEU A 85 -8.09 -13.94 6.45
C LEU A 85 -9.19 -14.97 6.15
N GLU A 86 -8.91 -16.26 6.25
CA GLU A 86 -9.86 -17.36 6.05
C GLU A 86 -11.00 -17.35 7.08
N ALA A 87 -10.77 -16.78 8.26
CA ALA A 87 -11.79 -16.65 9.30
C ALA A 87 -12.75 -15.46 9.10
N LEU A 88 -12.44 -14.55 8.16
CA LEU A 88 -13.26 -13.37 7.93
C LEU A 88 -14.45 -13.67 7.02
N PRO A 89 -15.67 -13.21 7.36
CA PRO A 89 -16.87 -13.43 6.55
C PRO A 89 -16.75 -12.78 5.16
N ALA A 90 -17.35 -13.40 4.13
CA ALA A 90 -17.42 -12.86 2.78
C ALA A 90 -18.16 -11.50 2.71
N ALA A 91 -19.08 -11.24 3.63
CA ALA A 91 -19.82 -9.96 3.74
C ALA A 91 -19.01 -8.84 4.40
N SER A 92 -17.75 -9.07 4.80
CA SER A 92 -16.91 -8.05 5.41
C SER A 92 -16.60 -6.92 4.41
N HIS A 93 -16.50 -5.69 4.92
CA HIS A 93 -16.07 -4.58 4.06
C HIS A 93 -14.57 -4.75 3.72
N PRO A 94 -14.16 -4.61 2.44
CA PRO A 94 -12.76 -4.82 2.01
C PRO A 94 -11.72 -4.03 2.82
N MET A 95 -12.05 -2.79 3.23
CA MET A 95 -11.16 -1.98 4.06
C MET A 95 -10.96 -2.56 5.47
N ASP A 96 -11.98 -3.20 6.02
CA ASP A 96 -11.87 -3.87 7.33
C ASP A 96 -11.02 -5.13 7.22
N VAL A 97 -11.12 -5.84 6.11
CA VAL A 97 -10.26 -6.98 5.79
C VAL A 97 -8.82 -6.56 5.66
N MET A 98 -8.54 -5.51 4.88
CA MET A 98 -7.18 -4.99 4.72
C MET A 98 -6.58 -4.54 6.06
N ARG A 99 -7.36 -3.80 6.88
CA ARG A 99 -6.93 -3.37 8.22
C ARG A 99 -6.58 -4.58 9.11
N THR A 100 -7.44 -5.59 9.11
CA THR A 100 -7.23 -6.81 9.90
C THR A 100 -6.01 -7.59 9.41
N GLY A 101 -5.87 -7.76 8.09
CA GLY A 101 -4.73 -8.43 7.48
C GLY A 101 -3.40 -7.73 7.75
N VAL A 102 -3.37 -6.40 7.68
CA VAL A 102 -2.19 -5.61 8.04
C VAL A 102 -1.83 -5.77 9.51
N SER A 103 -2.82 -5.75 10.42
CA SER A 103 -2.58 -5.98 11.85
C SER A 103 -2.04 -7.39 12.12
N ALA A 104 -2.62 -8.40 11.46
CA ALA A 104 -2.12 -9.77 11.56
C ALA A 104 -0.69 -9.91 11.02
N LEU A 105 -0.38 -9.23 9.90
CA LEU A 105 0.98 -9.21 9.35
C LEU A 105 1.96 -8.56 10.33
N GLY A 106 1.57 -7.46 10.99
CA GLY A 106 2.36 -6.81 12.03
C GLY A 106 2.74 -7.76 13.18
N CYS A 107 1.81 -8.63 13.60
CA CYS A 107 2.09 -9.63 14.64
C CYS A 107 3.14 -10.68 14.23
N THR A 108 3.44 -10.82 12.95
CA THR A 108 4.44 -11.77 12.44
C THR A 108 5.83 -11.17 12.24
N LEU A 109 5.92 -9.85 12.29
CA LEU A 109 7.18 -9.14 12.11
C LEU A 109 7.85 -8.97 13.48
N PRO A 110 9.17 -9.17 13.56
CA PRO A 110 9.89 -8.91 14.80
C PRO A 110 9.83 -7.41 15.13
N GLU A 111 9.51 -7.08 16.37
CA GLU A 111 9.67 -5.72 16.85
C GLU A 111 11.16 -5.35 16.79
N LYS A 112 11.46 -4.31 16.05
CA LYS A 112 12.80 -3.74 16.00
C LYS A 112 12.86 -2.57 16.99
N GLU A 113 13.75 -2.65 17.94
CA GLU A 113 14.12 -1.50 18.76
C GLU A 113 14.75 -0.44 17.84
N GLY A 114 14.12 0.72 17.78
CA GLY A 114 14.57 1.85 16.99
C GLY A 114 13.89 1.99 15.63
N HIS A 115 13.01 2.95 15.53
CA HIS A 115 12.37 3.38 14.28
C HIS A 115 13.32 4.24 13.45
N THR A 116 14.30 3.61 12.81
CA THR A 116 15.16 4.31 11.84
C THR A 116 14.38 4.59 10.55
N VAL A 117 14.75 5.64 9.82
CA VAL A 117 14.16 5.95 8.50
C VAL A 117 14.29 4.76 7.54
N SER A 118 15.39 4.03 7.60
CA SER A 118 15.61 2.82 6.80
C SER A 118 14.62 1.71 7.17
N GLY A 119 14.42 1.44 8.46
CA GLY A 119 13.45 0.45 8.91
C GLY A 119 12.01 0.79 8.52
N ALA A 120 11.64 2.07 8.58
CA ALA A 120 10.31 2.54 8.15
C ALA A 120 10.09 2.32 6.64
N ARG A 121 11.11 2.51 5.80
CA ARG A 121 11.04 2.22 4.36
C ARG A 121 10.83 0.74 4.07
N ASP A 122 11.53 -0.13 4.77
CA ASP A 122 11.38 -1.59 4.61
C ASP A 122 9.96 -2.05 5.00
N ILE A 123 9.38 -1.46 6.06
CA ILE A 123 7.99 -1.70 6.44
C ILE A 123 7.04 -1.19 5.36
N ALA A 124 7.26 0.00 4.82
CA ALA A 124 6.44 0.58 3.75
C ALA A 124 6.48 -0.30 2.48
N ASP A 125 7.67 -0.75 2.07
CA ASP A 125 7.83 -1.66 0.93
C ASP A 125 7.11 -3.01 1.16
N LYS A 126 7.19 -3.56 2.37
CA LYS A 126 6.48 -4.80 2.72
C LYS A 126 4.96 -4.61 2.67
N LEU A 127 4.44 -3.51 3.21
CA LEU A 127 3.01 -3.19 3.17
C LEU A 127 2.56 -2.99 1.72
N LEU A 128 3.28 -2.19 0.94
CA LEU A 128 2.98 -1.94 -0.46
C LEU A 128 2.85 -3.25 -1.25
N ALA A 129 3.80 -4.17 -1.06
CA ALA A 129 3.81 -5.45 -1.76
C ALA A 129 2.73 -6.43 -1.29
N SER A 130 2.23 -6.29 -0.06
CA SER A 130 1.33 -7.28 0.56
C SER A 130 -0.14 -6.88 0.57
N LEU A 131 -0.48 -5.60 0.36
CA LEU A 131 -1.87 -5.13 0.50
C LEU A 131 -2.81 -5.80 -0.50
N SER A 132 -2.43 -5.88 -1.77
CA SER A 132 -3.18 -6.59 -2.81
C SER A 132 -3.27 -8.08 -2.51
N SER A 133 -2.19 -8.71 -2.08
CA SER A 133 -2.16 -10.12 -1.69
C SER A 133 -3.15 -10.43 -0.56
N ILE A 134 -3.25 -9.55 0.44
CA ILE A 134 -4.20 -9.67 1.55
C ILE A 134 -5.65 -9.65 1.03
N LEU A 135 -5.96 -8.65 0.19
CA LEU A 135 -7.33 -8.45 -0.29
C LEU A 135 -7.77 -9.57 -1.23
N LEU A 136 -6.93 -9.91 -2.22
CA LEU A 136 -7.25 -10.91 -3.23
C LEU A 136 -7.33 -12.31 -2.61
N TYR A 137 -6.40 -12.67 -1.71
CA TYR A 137 -6.46 -13.94 -1.01
C TYR A 137 -7.77 -14.12 -0.25
N TRP A 138 -8.17 -13.10 0.56
CA TRP A 138 -9.43 -13.14 1.27
C TRP A 138 -10.61 -13.23 0.32
N TYR A 139 -10.63 -12.44 -0.76
CA TYR A 139 -11.74 -12.43 -1.71
C TYR A 139 -11.97 -13.82 -2.33
N HIS A 140 -10.94 -14.43 -2.89
CA HIS A 140 -11.06 -15.75 -3.50
C HIS A 140 -11.46 -16.81 -2.49
N TYR A 141 -10.85 -16.80 -1.33
CA TYR A 141 -11.19 -17.79 -0.30
C TYR A 141 -12.62 -17.63 0.23
N SER A 142 -13.01 -16.42 0.58
CA SER A 142 -14.32 -16.17 1.19
C SER A 142 -15.50 -16.31 0.23
N HIS A 143 -15.31 -16.10 -1.07
CA HIS A 143 -16.37 -16.17 -2.08
C HIS A 143 -16.39 -17.51 -2.82
N ASN A 144 -15.22 -18.06 -3.12
CA ASN A 144 -15.09 -19.25 -3.95
C ASN A 144 -14.52 -20.46 -3.21
N GLY A 145 -14.01 -20.30 -1.99
CA GLY A 145 -13.30 -21.36 -1.23
C GLY A 145 -11.89 -21.66 -1.74
N GLU A 146 -11.35 -20.80 -2.62
CA GLU A 146 -10.08 -21.03 -3.29
C GLU A 146 -8.90 -20.38 -2.53
N ARG A 147 -7.84 -21.19 -2.32
CA ARG A 147 -6.56 -20.72 -1.78
C ARG A 147 -5.63 -20.37 -2.92
N ILE A 148 -5.71 -19.13 -3.40
CA ILE A 148 -4.82 -18.66 -4.46
C ILE A 148 -3.39 -18.48 -3.95
N GLN A 149 -2.43 -18.47 -4.90
CA GLN A 149 -1.04 -18.10 -4.63
C GLN A 149 -0.84 -16.65 -5.08
N PRO A 150 -0.71 -15.68 -4.14
CA PRO A 150 -0.52 -14.29 -4.50
C PRO A 150 0.92 -13.97 -4.99
N GLU A 151 1.82 -14.94 -4.89
CA GLU A 151 3.19 -14.84 -5.40
C GLU A 151 3.21 -15.16 -6.89
N THR A 152 2.88 -14.19 -7.75
CA THR A 152 2.97 -14.32 -9.20
C THR A 152 4.37 -13.96 -9.70
N ASP A 153 4.70 -14.40 -10.93
CA ASP A 153 5.99 -14.08 -11.58
C ASP A 153 6.02 -12.70 -12.24
N ASP A 154 4.94 -11.95 -12.15
CA ASP A 154 4.85 -10.60 -12.70
C ASP A 154 5.82 -9.61 -12.05
N ASP A 155 6.43 -8.79 -12.88
CA ASP A 155 7.37 -7.77 -12.43
C ASP A 155 6.66 -6.54 -11.81
N SER A 156 5.38 -6.35 -12.10
CA SER A 156 4.58 -5.23 -11.58
C SER A 156 3.53 -5.71 -10.58
N ILE A 157 3.28 -4.91 -9.56
CA ILE A 157 2.16 -5.11 -8.62
C ILE A 157 0.84 -5.05 -9.36
N GLY A 158 0.64 -4.10 -10.27
CA GLY A 158 -0.59 -3.95 -11.03
C GLY A 158 -0.91 -5.17 -11.89
N ARG A 159 0.08 -5.74 -12.60
CA ARG A 159 -0.11 -6.98 -13.38
C ARG A 159 -0.39 -8.18 -12.50
N SER A 160 0.26 -8.28 -11.36
CA SER A 160 0.02 -9.35 -10.40
C SER A 160 -1.42 -9.33 -9.88
N GLU A 161 -1.97 -8.15 -9.63
CA GLU A 161 -3.37 -7.98 -9.24
C GLU A 161 -4.34 -8.39 -10.36
N GLU A 162 -4.05 -8.00 -11.60
CA GLU A 162 -4.83 -8.35 -12.77
C GLU A 162 -4.90 -9.88 -12.95
N HIS A 163 -3.76 -10.57 -13.00
CA HIS A 163 -3.71 -12.03 -13.14
C HIS A 163 -4.42 -12.73 -11.97
N THR A 164 -4.28 -12.24 -10.76
CA THR A 164 -4.92 -12.85 -9.58
C THR A 164 -6.43 -12.60 -9.56
N SER A 165 -6.91 -11.50 -10.15
CA SER A 165 -8.34 -11.19 -10.25
C SER A 165 -9.04 -11.95 -11.38
N GLU A 166 -8.32 -12.36 -12.42
CA GLU A 166 -8.85 -13.09 -13.57
C GLU A 166 -9.00 -14.61 -13.33
N LEU A 167 -8.49 -15.13 -12.22
CA LEU A 167 -8.69 -16.52 -11.81
C LEU A 167 -10.15 -16.74 -11.35
N GLN A 168 -11.09 -16.62 -12.31
CA GLN A 168 -12.52 -16.95 -12.14
C GLN A 168 -12.85 -18.30 -12.76
#